data_bc97fddea7ef0c266dedc7bb67d0ed57
#
_entry.id   bc97fddea7ef0c266dedc7bb67d0ed57
#
_cell.length_a   1.000
_cell.length_b   1.000
_cell.length_c   1.000
_cell.angle_alpha   90.00
_cell.angle_beta   90.00
_cell.angle_gamma   90.00
#
_symmetry.space_group_name_H-M   'P 1'
#
loop_
_entity.id
_entity.type
_entity.pdbx_description
1 polymer ?
#
loop_
_entity_poly.entity_id
_entity_poly.type
_entity_poly.pdbx_seq_one_letter_code
_entity_poly.pdbx_strand_id
1 'polypeptide(L)'
;VNDRRTSGHFAQLGISLDLPGVPSAQVAATRVVLLSAVDDTGKTLLPSDRQEPGFDQNMRPKMSRDNSASTPTSINLTLDNPARSATRVRELSGEIELYMPEKDPNATAVFPRFRSSIGKPLSHKALKASGVEVTLISRPQLEVEKKRLGEQKRKEGKAQGLDAESLTYAVSSFLESFFAPEEGDVVLKVKDPNKRIHEFEYVDAAGEPKRVNSRLDESGMTVLSTWGEKPAEDWGLRINLKTPKTIVRHTFKLTDVTLP
;
A
#
# COMPACT_ATOMS: atom_id res chain seq x y z
N VAL A 1 -4.53 -25.53 7.98
CA VAL A 1 -3.72 -24.84 9.02
C VAL A 1 -2.27 -25.21 8.84
N ASN A 2 -1.40 -24.24 8.61
CA ASN A 2 -0.02 -24.49 8.18
C ASN A 2 1.00 -24.44 9.33
N ASP A 3 0.73 -23.69 10.38
CA ASP A 3 1.70 -23.49 11.46
C ASP A 3 1.01 -23.04 12.76
N ARG A 4 1.53 -23.53 13.89
CA ARG A 4 1.16 -23.12 15.24
C ARG A 4 2.42 -22.84 16.03
N ARG A 5 2.76 -21.55 16.16
CA ARG A 5 3.94 -21.11 16.93
C ARG A 5 3.54 -20.80 18.37
N THR A 6 4.21 -21.42 19.30
CA THR A 6 3.89 -21.30 20.75
C THR A 6 4.99 -20.63 21.58
N SER A 7 6.09 -20.20 20.95
CA SER A 7 7.25 -19.67 21.68
C SER A 7 7.43 -18.17 21.49
N GLY A 8 7.55 -17.44 22.59
CA GLY A 8 8.01 -16.05 22.64
C GLY A 8 7.06 -15.02 22.04
N HIS A 9 7.64 -13.95 21.52
CA HIS A 9 6.93 -12.80 20.93
C HIS A 9 6.23 -13.09 19.60
N PHE A 10 6.33 -14.30 19.07
CA PHE A 10 5.79 -14.73 17.78
C PHE A 10 4.72 -15.82 17.93
N ALA A 11 3.93 -15.74 18.98
CA ALA A 11 2.84 -16.67 19.22
C ALA A 11 1.67 -16.40 18.25
N GLN A 12 1.66 -17.03 17.08
CA GLN A 12 0.68 -16.79 16.02
C GLN A 12 0.22 -18.11 15.40
N LEU A 13 -1.03 -18.13 14.92
CA LEU A 13 -1.60 -19.19 14.11
C LEU A 13 -1.65 -18.76 12.65
N GLY A 14 -0.95 -19.48 11.78
CA GLY A 14 -0.98 -19.28 10.34
C GLY A 14 -2.07 -20.12 9.67
N ILE A 15 -2.92 -19.51 8.86
CA ILE A 15 -3.92 -20.20 8.04
C ILE A 15 -3.76 -19.75 6.60
N SER A 16 -3.68 -20.70 5.66
CA SER A 16 -3.69 -20.43 4.23
C SER A 16 -5.08 -20.68 3.66
N LEU A 17 -5.58 -19.70 2.92
CA LEU A 17 -6.84 -19.78 2.19
C LEU A 17 -6.56 -19.82 0.71
N ASP A 18 -6.97 -20.87 0.03
CA ASP A 18 -6.89 -20.96 -1.43
C ASP A 18 -8.21 -20.53 -2.06
N LEU A 19 -8.13 -19.72 -3.10
CA LEU A 19 -9.26 -19.22 -3.86
C LEU A 19 -9.35 -19.97 -5.20
N PRO A 20 -10.05 -21.12 -5.26
CA PRO A 20 -10.18 -21.86 -6.51
C PRO A 20 -10.92 -21.02 -7.55
N GLY A 21 -10.45 -21.03 -8.78
CA GLY A 21 -11.03 -20.26 -9.87
C GLY A 21 -10.61 -18.78 -9.95
N VAL A 22 -9.74 -18.34 -9.06
CA VAL A 22 -9.13 -17.00 -9.10
C VAL A 22 -7.65 -17.14 -9.46
N PRO A 23 -7.25 -16.97 -10.73
CA PRO A 23 -5.85 -17.06 -11.14
C PRO A 23 -5.02 -15.96 -10.45
N SER A 24 -3.92 -16.35 -9.84
CA SER A 24 -3.02 -15.41 -9.15
C SER A 24 -2.47 -14.32 -10.07
N ALA A 25 -2.29 -14.63 -11.36
CA ALA A 25 -1.83 -13.66 -12.36
C ALA A 25 -2.77 -12.45 -12.56
N GLN A 26 -4.06 -12.59 -12.22
CA GLN A 26 -5.05 -11.51 -12.34
C GLN A 26 -5.17 -10.63 -11.08
N VAL A 27 -4.56 -11.06 -9.97
CA VAL A 27 -4.67 -10.38 -8.68
C VAL A 27 -3.38 -9.62 -8.39
N ALA A 28 -3.45 -8.31 -8.38
CA ALA A 28 -2.29 -7.47 -8.09
C ALA A 28 -2.05 -7.27 -6.58
N ALA A 29 -3.12 -7.29 -5.78
CA ALA A 29 -3.03 -7.20 -4.32
C ALA A 29 -4.28 -7.77 -3.66
N THR A 30 -4.15 -8.14 -2.38
CA THR A 30 -5.27 -8.64 -1.57
C THR A 30 -5.40 -7.86 -0.28
N ARG A 31 -6.60 -7.81 0.25
CA ARG A 31 -6.90 -7.34 1.59
C ARG A 31 -7.89 -8.31 2.25
N VAL A 32 -7.66 -8.66 3.50
CA VAL A 32 -8.59 -9.49 4.27
C VAL A 32 -9.08 -8.72 5.48
N VAL A 33 -10.38 -8.62 5.62
CA VAL A 33 -11.03 -8.06 6.79
C VAL A 33 -11.69 -9.22 7.55
N LEU A 34 -11.09 -9.60 8.67
CA LEU A 34 -11.64 -10.66 9.52
C LEU A 34 -12.81 -10.11 10.36
N LEU A 35 -13.94 -10.78 10.34
CA LEU A 35 -15.13 -10.44 11.14
C LEU A 35 -15.17 -11.26 12.42
N SER A 36 -14.86 -12.56 12.33
CA SER A 36 -14.82 -13.47 13.46
C SER A 36 -13.67 -14.46 13.31
N ALA A 37 -13.00 -14.75 14.41
CA ALA A 37 -12.06 -15.87 14.55
C ALA A 37 -12.12 -16.35 16.00
N VAL A 38 -12.68 -17.54 16.24
CA VAL A 38 -12.94 -18.07 17.60
C VAL A 38 -12.61 -19.56 17.62
N ASP A 39 -11.88 -20.01 18.65
CA ASP A 39 -11.60 -21.43 18.86
C ASP A 39 -12.77 -22.17 19.56
N ASP A 40 -12.64 -23.47 19.72
CA ASP A 40 -13.65 -24.32 20.36
C ASP A 40 -13.76 -24.12 21.88
N THR A 41 -12.84 -23.40 22.51
CA THR A 41 -12.94 -22.97 23.91
C THR A 41 -13.66 -21.62 24.08
N GLY A 42 -13.95 -20.93 22.99
CA GLY A 42 -14.54 -19.58 22.97
C GLY A 42 -13.55 -18.44 22.99
N LYS A 43 -12.24 -18.72 22.92
CA LYS A 43 -11.22 -17.68 22.84
C LYS A 43 -11.24 -17.01 21.47
N THR A 44 -11.24 -15.65 21.43
CA THR A 44 -11.02 -14.91 20.19
C THR A 44 -9.57 -15.03 19.73
N LEU A 45 -9.39 -15.20 18.41
CA LEU A 45 -8.09 -15.29 17.75
C LEU A 45 -7.82 -14.07 16.88
N LEU A 46 -8.66 -13.05 16.97
CA LEU A 46 -8.44 -11.81 16.25
C LEU A 46 -7.30 -11.04 16.90
N PRO A 47 -6.29 -10.58 16.13
CA PRO A 47 -5.20 -9.79 16.67
C PRO A 47 -5.69 -8.59 17.48
N SER A 48 -5.10 -8.36 18.65
CA SER A 48 -5.50 -7.30 19.58
C SER A 48 -5.17 -5.89 19.09
N ASP A 49 -4.16 -5.76 18.23
CA ASP A 49 -3.63 -4.52 17.65
C ASP A 49 -4.18 -4.25 16.23
N ARG A 50 -5.47 -4.52 16.03
CA ARG A 50 -6.11 -4.35 14.73
C ARG A 50 -5.94 -2.95 14.16
N GLN A 51 -4.97 -2.79 13.28
CA GLN A 51 -5.00 -1.74 12.28
C GLN A 51 -5.89 -2.21 11.11
N GLU A 52 -6.63 -1.26 10.47
CA GLU A 52 -7.30 -1.62 9.21
C GLU A 52 -6.26 -2.20 8.24
N PRO A 53 -6.44 -3.45 7.80
CA PRO A 53 -5.46 -4.07 6.93
C PRO A 53 -5.40 -3.27 5.62
N GLY A 54 -4.19 -2.91 5.22
CA GLY A 54 -3.93 -2.40 3.88
C GLY A 54 -4.04 -3.52 2.84
N PHE A 55 -4.00 -3.16 1.56
CA PHE A 55 -3.79 -4.15 0.51
C PHE A 55 -2.36 -4.68 0.59
N ASP A 56 -2.19 -5.99 0.71
CA ASP A 56 -0.88 -6.64 0.66
C ASP A 56 -0.39 -6.70 -0.79
N GLN A 57 0.67 -5.95 -1.07
CA GLN A 57 1.32 -5.92 -2.39
C GLN A 57 2.27 -7.11 -2.62
N ASN A 58 2.55 -7.91 -1.59
CA ASN A 58 3.46 -9.06 -1.71
C ASN A 58 2.88 -10.22 -2.52
N MET A 59 1.63 -10.10 -2.93
CA MET A 59 0.95 -11.10 -3.78
C MET A 59 1.15 -10.91 -5.28
N ARG A 60 1.94 -9.95 -5.73
CA ARG A 60 2.40 -10.03 -7.12
C ARG A 60 3.02 -11.41 -7.30
N PRO A 61 2.50 -12.25 -8.19
CA PRO A 61 3.16 -13.50 -8.48
C PRO A 61 4.60 -13.10 -8.78
N LYS A 62 5.55 -13.58 -7.96
CA LYS A 62 6.95 -13.52 -8.36
C LYS A 62 6.90 -14.00 -9.79
N MET A 63 7.41 -13.21 -10.74
CA MET A 63 7.53 -13.63 -12.12
C MET A 63 8.33 -14.93 -12.13
N SER A 64 7.65 -16.00 -11.80
CA SER A 64 8.12 -17.36 -11.97
C SER A 64 8.21 -17.51 -13.48
N ARG A 65 9.37 -17.89 -13.97
CA ARG A 65 9.57 -18.19 -15.39
C ARG A 65 8.58 -19.22 -15.94
N ASP A 66 7.90 -19.91 -15.05
CA ASP A 66 6.78 -20.83 -15.35
C ASP A 66 5.45 -20.10 -15.08
N ASN A 67 5.03 -19.31 -16.07
CA ASN A 67 3.69 -18.70 -16.14
C ASN A 67 2.64 -19.80 -16.37
N SER A 68 2.40 -20.69 -15.40
CA SER A 68 1.19 -21.49 -15.43
C SER A 68 0.04 -20.57 -15.00
N ALA A 69 -0.74 -20.12 -15.97
CA ALA A 69 -1.94 -19.28 -15.80
C ALA A 69 -3.03 -19.92 -14.88
N SER A 70 -2.72 -21.05 -14.27
CA SER A 70 -3.63 -21.90 -13.49
C SER A 70 -3.35 -21.95 -11.98
N THR A 71 -2.31 -21.26 -11.49
CA THR A 71 -2.04 -21.26 -10.05
C THR A 71 -3.14 -20.48 -9.31
N PRO A 72 -3.89 -21.09 -8.39
CA PRO A 72 -4.91 -20.39 -7.62
C PRO A 72 -4.30 -19.32 -6.72
N THR A 73 -5.06 -18.28 -6.45
CA THR A 73 -4.67 -17.26 -5.48
C THR A 73 -4.70 -17.87 -4.08
N SER A 74 -3.60 -17.77 -3.34
CA SER A 74 -3.49 -18.22 -1.96
C SER A 74 -3.23 -17.03 -1.03
N ILE A 75 -3.92 -16.96 0.08
CA ILE A 75 -3.89 -15.87 1.06
C ILE A 75 -3.48 -16.43 2.42
N ASN A 76 -2.45 -15.85 3.01
CA ASN A 76 -2.02 -16.23 4.35
C ASN A 76 -2.62 -15.29 5.39
N LEU A 77 -3.32 -15.87 6.35
CA LEU A 77 -3.87 -15.17 7.51
C LEU A 77 -2.98 -15.42 8.73
N THR A 78 -2.80 -14.40 9.52
CA THR A 78 -2.12 -14.47 10.81
C THR A 78 -3.13 -14.14 11.90
N LEU A 79 -3.32 -15.07 12.82
CA LEU A 79 -4.24 -14.97 13.94
C LEU A 79 -3.48 -15.10 15.26
N ASP A 80 -4.05 -14.63 16.35
CA ASP A 80 -3.54 -14.92 17.68
C ASP A 80 -3.61 -16.44 17.97
N ASN A 81 -2.74 -16.93 18.85
CA ASN A 81 -2.73 -18.34 19.20
C ASN A 81 -4.03 -18.76 19.87
N PRO A 82 -4.57 -19.94 19.52
CA PRO A 82 -5.69 -20.55 20.22
C PRO A 82 -5.32 -20.92 21.68
N ALA A 83 -6.33 -21.25 22.48
CA ALA A 83 -6.09 -21.80 23.81
C ALA A 83 -5.32 -23.12 23.72
N ARG A 84 -4.55 -23.47 24.75
CA ARG A 84 -3.75 -24.71 24.76
C ARG A 84 -4.60 -25.97 24.62
N SER A 85 -5.81 -25.93 25.15
CA SER A 85 -6.78 -27.03 25.06
C SER A 85 -7.61 -27.02 23.79
N ALA A 86 -7.48 -26.00 22.96
CA ALA A 86 -8.23 -25.93 21.73
C ALA A 86 -7.75 -26.96 20.70
N THR A 87 -8.69 -27.63 20.05
CA THR A 87 -8.45 -28.64 19.01
C THR A 87 -8.84 -28.14 17.61
N ARG A 88 -9.63 -27.08 17.54
CA ARG A 88 -10.12 -26.51 16.28
C ARG A 88 -10.40 -25.02 16.38
N VAL A 89 -10.37 -24.34 15.25
CA VAL A 89 -11.01 -23.03 15.08
C VAL A 89 -12.49 -23.30 14.80
N ARG A 90 -13.34 -22.95 15.77
CA ARG A 90 -14.78 -23.16 15.67
C ARG A 90 -15.42 -22.33 14.57
N GLU A 91 -15.00 -21.08 14.45
CA GLU A 91 -15.48 -20.18 13.42
C GLU A 91 -14.35 -19.24 12.96
N LEU A 92 -14.22 -19.10 11.65
CA LEU A 92 -13.38 -18.11 10.99
C LEU A 92 -14.18 -17.50 9.85
N SER A 93 -14.47 -16.20 9.93
CA SER A 93 -15.24 -15.50 8.89
C SER A 93 -14.68 -14.13 8.58
N GLY A 94 -14.92 -13.67 7.36
CA GLY A 94 -14.45 -12.38 6.92
C GLY A 94 -14.81 -12.05 5.47
N GLU A 95 -14.22 -10.97 4.99
CA GLU A 95 -14.29 -10.52 3.61
C GLU A 95 -12.89 -10.47 3.01
N ILE A 96 -12.72 -11.01 1.82
CA ILE A 96 -11.53 -10.92 1.00
C ILE A 96 -11.79 -9.92 -0.11
N GLU A 97 -10.96 -8.91 -0.21
CA GLU A 97 -10.94 -7.98 -1.33
C GLU A 97 -9.73 -8.28 -2.22
N LEU A 98 -10.00 -8.48 -3.49
CA LEU A 98 -9.00 -8.71 -4.53
C LEU A 98 -8.90 -7.45 -5.38
N TYR A 99 -7.71 -6.88 -5.47
CA TYR A 99 -7.44 -5.81 -6.42
C TYR A 99 -7.04 -6.41 -7.76
N MET A 100 -7.89 -6.20 -8.76
CA MET A 100 -7.76 -6.73 -10.12
C MET A 100 -7.80 -5.57 -11.12
N PRO A 101 -6.68 -4.89 -11.40
CA PRO A 101 -6.66 -3.67 -12.21
C PRO A 101 -7.21 -3.85 -13.62
N GLU A 102 -7.03 -5.03 -14.21
CA GLU A 102 -7.52 -5.33 -15.57
C GLU A 102 -9.05 -5.33 -15.71
N LYS A 103 -9.78 -5.41 -14.59
CA LYS A 103 -11.25 -5.34 -14.58
C LYS A 103 -11.80 -3.96 -14.98
N ASP A 104 -10.97 -2.92 -14.88
CA ASP A 104 -11.38 -1.56 -15.28
C ASP A 104 -10.26 -0.86 -16.06
N PRO A 105 -10.36 -0.75 -17.37
CA PRO A 105 -9.36 -0.04 -18.19
C PRO A 105 -9.22 1.44 -17.85
N ASN A 106 -10.18 2.02 -17.08
CA ASN A 106 -10.08 3.40 -16.60
C ASN A 106 -9.41 3.52 -15.21
N ALA A 107 -8.98 2.41 -14.63
CA ALA A 107 -8.27 2.38 -13.35
C ALA A 107 -6.76 2.65 -13.47
N THR A 108 -6.27 2.89 -14.67
CA THR A 108 -4.84 3.12 -14.91
C THR A 108 -4.63 4.42 -15.68
N ALA A 109 -3.72 5.25 -15.17
CA ALA A 109 -3.24 6.44 -15.85
C ALA A 109 -1.77 6.25 -16.21
N VAL A 110 -1.42 6.36 -17.50
CA VAL A 110 -0.05 6.23 -17.99
C VAL A 110 0.42 7.55 -18.57
N PHE A 111 1.59 7.99 -18.13
CA PHE A 111 2.23 9.23 -18.57
C PHE A 111 3.58 8.90 -19.21
N PRO A 112 3.64 8.71 -20.54
CA PRO A 112 4.91 8.47 -21.20
C PRO A 112 5.81 9.69 -21.06
N ARG A 113 7.13 9.45 -20.91
CA ARG A 113 8.13 10.53 -20.74
C ARG A 113 7.73 11.54 -19.67
N PHE A 114 7.16 11.08 -18.56
CA PHE A 114 6.56 11.92 -17.50
C PHE A 114 7.50 13.02 -16.98
N ARG A 115 8.83 12.83 -17.09
CA ARG A 115 9.82 13.81 -16.62
C ARG A 115 9.72 15.14 -17.38
N SER A 116 9.19 15.17 -18.60
CA SER A 116 8.89 16.40 -19.32
C SER A 116 7.78 17.25 -18.67
N SER A 117 7.03 16.65 -17.76
CA SER A 117 5.97 17.31 -16.99
C SER A 117 6.40 17.78 -15.60
N ILE A 118 7.71 17.75 -15.29
CA ILE A 118 8.21 18.25 -13.99
C ILE A 118 7.80 19.71 -13.82
N GLY A 119 7.27 20.03 -12.65
CA GLY A 119 6.72 21.36 -12.32
C GLY A 119 5.27 21.55 -12.73
N LYS A 120 4.62 20.55 -13.31
CA LYS A 120 3.24 20.65 -13.83
C LYS A 120 2.33 19.55 -13.25
N PRO A 121 1.01 19.82 -13.13
CA PRO A 121 0.04 18.78 -12.80
C PRO A 121 -0.09 17.77 -13.94
N LEU A 122 -0.22 16.50 -13.55
CA LEU A 122 -0.53 15.41 -14.47
C LEU A 122 -2.02 15.41 -14.81
N SER A 123 -2.35 15.39 -16.10
CA SER A 123 -3.74 15.39 -16.55
C SER A 123 -4.06 14.09 -17.26
N HIS A 124 -4.99 13.31 -16.68
CA HIS A 124 -5.50 12.08 -17.26
C HIS A 124 -6.97 11.86 -16.87
N LYS A 125 -7.77 11.26 -17.77
CA LYS A 125 -9.19 10.99 -17.51
C LYS A 125 -9.43 10.14 -16.25
N ALA A 126 -8.58 9.14 -16.02
CA ALA A 126 -8.70 8.26 -14.87
C ALA A 126 -8.47 9.00 -13.54
N LEU A 127 -7.48 9.90 -13.48
CA LEU A 127 -7.24 10.72 -12.28
C LEU A 127 -8.44 11.63 -11.99
N LYS A 128 -8.96 12.33 -13.04
CA LYS A 128 -10.12 13.21 -12.90
C LYS A 128 -11.35 12.44 -12.42
N ALA A 129 -11.65 11.29 -13.01
CA ALA A 129 -12.77 10.44 -12.62
C ALA A 129 -12.66 9.92 -11.17
N SER A 130 -11.46 9.75 -10.66
CA SER A 130 -11.19 9.28 -9.29
C SER A 130 -11.08 10.42 -8.28
N GLY A 131 -11.11 11.69 -8.70
CA GLY A 131 -10.90 12.86 -7.84
C GLY A 131 -9.47 12.96 -7.30
N VAL A 132 -8.50 12.43 -8.06
CA VAL A 132 -7.08 12.41 -7.71
C VAL A 132 -6.35 13.50 -8.48
N GLU A 133 -5.53 14.27 -7.76
CA GLU A 133 -4.63 15.26 -8.35
C GLU A 133 -3.18 14.86 -8.05
N VAL A 134 -2.34 14.83 -9.08
CA VAL A 134 -0.91 14.51 -8.95
C VAL A 134 -0.10 15.58 -9.69
N THR A 135 0.86 16.17 -9.02
CA THR A 135 1.77 17.16 -9.60
C THR A 135 3.20 16.70 -9.40
N LEU A 136 3.99 16.68 -10.48
CA LEU A 136 5.42 16.49 -10.38
C LEU A 136 6.07 17.78 -9.86
N ILE A 137 6.83 17.68 -8.78
CA ILE A 137 7.45 18.82 -8.13
C ILE A 137 8.89 18.98 -8.63
N SER A 138 9.23 20.16 -9.15
CA SER A 138 10.61 20.50 -9.46
C SER A 138 11.40 20.81 -8.18
N ARG A 139 12.74 20.71 -8.24
CA ARG A 139 13.58 21.06 -7.07
C ARG A 139 13.31 22.47 -6.53
N PRO A 140 13.20 23.53 -7.36
CA PRO A 140 12.82 24.85 -6.85
C PRO A 140 11.46 24.89 -6.14
N GLN A 141 10.46 24.19 -6.69
CA GLN A 141 9.14 24.09 -6.06
C GLN A 141 9.20 23.34 -4.74
N LEU A 142 10.04 22.30 -4.63
CA LEU A 142 10.24 21.56 -3.39
C LEU A 142 10.78 22.46 -2.29
N GLU A 143 11.76 23.32 -2.59
CA GLU A 143 12.32 24.26 -1.62
C GLU A 143 11.27 25.30 -1.16
N VAL A 144 10.41 25.75 -2.06
CA VAL A 144 9.29 26.64 -1.71
C VAL A 144 8.30 25.92 -0.76
N GLU A 145 7.94 24.67 -1.07
CA GLU A 145 7.05 23.89 -0.22
C GLU A 145 7.67 23.60 1.16
N LYS A 146 8.96 23.27 1.23
CA LYS A 146 9.67 23.10 2.50
C LYS A 146 9.59 24.35 3.38
N LYS A 147 9.85 25.53 2.80
CA LYS A 147 9.73 26.79 3.52
C LYS A 147 8.30 27.01 4.04
N ARG A 148 7.30 26.83 3.19
CA ARG A 148 5.88 26.97 3.55
C ARG A 148 5.50 26.05 4.72
N LEU A 149 5.91 24.78 4.64
CA LEU A 149 5.60 23.80 5.67
C LEU A 149 6.34 24.06 6.99
N GLY A 150 7.59 24.51 6.92
CA GLY A 150 8.35 24.96 8.08
C GLY A 150 7.68 26.16 8.78
N GLU A 151 7.16 27.14 8.02
CA GLU A 151 6.38 28.25 8.56
C GLU A 151 5.06 27.79 9.17
N GLN A 152 4.37 26.87 8.55
CA GLN A 152 3.15 26.27 9.10
C GLN A 152 3.45 25.57 10.43
N LYS A 153 4.47 24.71 10.47
CA LYS A 153 4.89 24.00 11.69
C LYS A 153 5.27 24.97 12.82
N ARG A 154 5.92 26.07 12.45
CA ARG A 154 6.24 27.14 13.42
C ARG A 154 4.99 27.81 13.99
N LYS A 155 3.95 28.05 13.17
CA LYS A 155 2.67 28.60 13.63
C LYS A 155 1.95 27.62 14.56
N GLU A 156 1.92 26.33 14.20
CA GLU A 156 1.31 25.26 15.01
C GLU A 156 2.01 25.14 16.37
N GLY A 157 3.35 25.10 16.39
CA GLY A 157 4.10 25.02 17.65
C GLY A 157 3.89 26.22 18.55
N LYS A 158 3.81 27.45 17.99
CA LYS A 158 3.44 28.65 18.75
C LYS A 158 2.03 28.55 19.36
N ALA A 159 1.07 28.04 18.58
CA ALA A 159 -0.30 27.86 19.07
C ALA A 159 -0.39 26.79 20.19
N GLN A 160 0.55 25.83 20.21
CA GLN A 160 0.70 24.85 21.28
C GLN A 160 1.50 25.36 22.50
N GLY A 161 1.97 26.60 22.47
CA GLY A 161 2.70 27.21 23.59
C GLY A 161 4.16 26.78 23.70
N LEU A 162 4.78 26.24 22.62
CA LEU A 162 6.20 25.91 22.62
C LEU A 162 7.06 27.17 22.77
N ASP A 163 8.08 27.09 23.62
CA ASP A 163 9.10 28.14 23.74
C ASP A 163 9.99 28.22 22.47
N ALA A 164 10.83 29.24 22.39
CA ALA A 164 11.60 29.53 21.19
C ALA A 164 12.61 28.41 20.83
N GLU A 165 13.18 27.74 21.83
CA GLU A 165 14.16 26.68 21.64
C GLU A 165 13.46 25.39 21.17
N SER A 166 12.42 24.96 21.86
CA SER A 166 11.58 23.82 21.49
C SER A 166 10.95 23.98 20.10
N LEU A 167 10.55 25.22 19.77
CA LEU A 167 10.00 25.53 18.47
C LEU A 167 11.04 25.42 17.36
N THR A 168 12.25 25.90 17.60
CA THR A 168 13.35 25.79 16.63
C THR A 168 13.71 24.32 16.39
N TYR A 169 13.84 23.55 17.47
CA TYR A 169 14.09 22.10 17.39
C TYR A 169 12.99 21.37 16.64
N ALA A 170 11.72 21.61 16.96
CA ALA A 170 10.59 20.95 16.30
C ALA A 170 10.52 21.26 14.80
N VAL A 171 10.85 22.50 14.39
CA VAL A 171 10.86 22.90 12.99
C VAL A 171 12.07 22.29 12.26
N SER A 172 13.26 22.29 12.83
CA SER A 172 14.45 21.70 12.20
C SER A 172 14.31 20.19 12.06
N SER A 173 13.90 19.49 13.12
CA SER A 173 13.64 18.05 13.09
C SER A 173 12.58 17.67 12.06
N PHE A 174 11.50 18.47 11.97
CA PHE A 174 10.48 18.28 10.94
C PHE A 174 11.05 18.46 9.52
N LEU A 175 11.88 19.50 9.30
CA LEU A 175 12.49 19.73 7.97
C LEU A 175 13.56 18.70 7.61
N GLU A 176 14.27 18.15 8.60
CA GLU A 176 15.23 17.06 8.43
C GLU A 176 14.54 15.72 8.14
N SER A 177 13.32 15.52 8.63
CA SER A 177 12.51 14.33 8.28
C SER A 177 11.98 14.38 6.85
N PHE A 178 12.00 15.56 6.22
CA PHE A 178 11.77 15.66 4.78
C PHE A 178 12.87 14.93 4.04
N PHE A 179 12.43 14.14 3.08
CA PHE A 179 13.37 13.49 2.19
C PHE A 179 14.29 14.49 1.53
N ALA A 180 15.58 14.28 1.67
CA ALA A 180 16.53 14.78 0.72
C ALA A 180 16.43 13.89 -0.53
N PRO A 181 15.71 14.29 -1.60
CA PRO A 181 15.60 13.46 -2.78
C PRO A 181 16.99 13.35 -3.42
N GLU A 182 17.40 12.11 -3.69
CA GLU A 182 18.64 11.81 -4.40
C GLU A 182 18.56 12.25 -5.86
N GLU A 183 19.70 12.18 -6.55
CA GLU A 183 19.73 12.48 -7.99
C GLU A 183 19.02 11.36 -8.76
N GLY A 184 17.80 11.54 -9.15
CA GLY A 184 17.01 10.52 -9.84
C GLY A 184 15.64 10.33 -9.20
N ASP A 185 15.51 10.70 -7.95
CA ASP A 185 14.21 10.69 -7.27
C ASP A 185 13.23 11.66 -7.90
N VAL A 186 11.99 11.26 -7.91
CA VAL A 186 10.87 12.08 -8.39
C VAL A 186 9.94 12.37 -7.23
N VAL A 187 9.68 13.66 -7.01
CA VAL A 187 8.79 14.12 -5.94
C VAL A 187 7.42 14.44 -6.53
N LEU A 188 6.39 13.87 -5.91
CA LEU A 188 5.00 14.08 -6.27
C LEU A 188 4.26 14.79 -5.14
N LYS A 189 3.50 15.81 -5.48
CA LYS A 189 2.45 16.34 -4.61
C LYS A 189 1.15 15.65 -5.00
N VAL A 190 0.60 14.89 -4.06
CA VAL A 190 -0.57 14.05 -4.27
C VAL A 190 -1.74 14.58 -3.44
N LYS A 191 -2.92 14.70 -4.06
CA LYS A 191 -4.18 14.95 -3.38
C LYS A 191 -5.13 13.82 -3.73
N ASP A 192 -5.32 12.91 -2.78
CA ASP A 192 -6.14 11.71 -2.91
C ASP A 192 -6.99 11.51 -1.63
N PRO A 193 -8.04 12.33 -1.44
CA PRO A 193 -8.86 12.31 -0.22
C PRO A 193 -9.58 10.98 -0.01
N ASN A 194 -9.80 10.23 -1.09
CA ASN A 194 -10.51 8.95 -1.05
C ASN A 194 -9.58 7.74 -1.06
N LYS A 195 -8.26 7.93 -0.95
CA LYS A 195 -7.23 6.86 -0.97
C LYS A 195 -7.40 5.93 -2.17
N ARG A 196 -7.63 6.52 -3.35
CA ARG A 196 -7.85 5.79 -4.61
C ARG A 196 -6.58 5.29 -5.24
N ILE A 197 -5.45 5.95 -5.02
CA ILE A 197 -4.18 5.46 -5.53
C ILE A 197 -3.86 4.14 -4.84
N HIS A 198 -3.59 3.12 -5.66
CA HIS A 198 -3.07 1.84 -5.18
C HIS A 198 -1.55 1.88 -5.16
N GLU A 199 -0.94 2.26 -6.29
CA GLU A 199 0.50 2.31 -6.42
C GLU A 199 0.96 3.22 -7.58
N PHE A 200 2.23 3.57 -7.51
CA PHE A 200 2.98 4.19 -8.59
C PHE A 200 3.97 3.17 -9.16
N GLU A 201 4.09 3.12 -10.46
CA GLU A 201 5.07 2.28 -11.16
C GLU A 201 5.78 3.10 -12.23
N TYR A 202 7.07 2.85 -12.41
CA TYR A 202 7.69 3.23 -13.66
C TYR A 202 7.44 2.15 -14.71
N VAL A 203 7.35 2.55 -15.96
CA VAL A 203 7.26 1.65 -17.11
C VAL A 203 8.30 2.07 -18.13
N ASP A 204 8.98 1.09 -18.73
CA ASP A 204 9.91 1.41 -19.82
C ASP A 204 9.18 1.72 -21.14
N ALA A 205 9.93 1.96 -22.21
CA ALA A 205 9.38 2.25 -23.53
C ALA A 205 8.52 1.12 -24.10
N ALA A 206 8.75 -0.12 -23.67
CA ALA A 206 7.92 -1.28 -24.03
C ALA A 206 6.66 -1.43 -23.17
N GLY A 207 6.51 -0.61 -22.12
CA GLY A 207 5.41 -0.67 -21.17
C GLY A 207 5.65 -1.67 -20.02
N GLU A 208 6.84 -2.26 -19.93
CA GLU A 208 7.20 -3.20 -18.89
C GLU A 208 7.42 -2.47 -17.56
N PRO A 209 6.85 -3.01 -16.45
CA PRO A 209 6.97 -2.37 -15.15
C PRO A 209 8.40 -2.42 -14.62
N LYS A 210 8.86 -1.31 -14.08
CA LYS A 210 10.13 -1.17 -13.36
C LYS A 210 9.84 -0.96 -11.88
N ARG A 211 10.65 -1.58 -11.07
CA ARG A 211 10.50 -1.47 -9.61
C ARG A 211 10.74 -0.02 -9.18
N VAL A 212 9.80 0.51 -8.44
CA VAL A 212 9.88 1.81 -7.78
C VAL A 212 9.56 1.63 -6.30
N ASN A 213 10.28 2.32 -5.45
CA ASN A 213 9.90 2.48 -4.06
C ASN A 213 9.15 3.81 -3.94
N SER A 214 7.93 3.76 -3.44
CA SER A 214 7.16 4.97 -3.13
C SER A 214 7.11 5.18 -1.63
N ARG A 215 7.52 6.36 -1.17
CA ARG A 215 7.49 6.74 0.22
C ARG A 215 6.67 8.02 0.37
N LEU A 216 5.58 7.94 1.14
CA LEU A 216 4.79 9.10 1.54
C LEU A 216 5.43 9.72 2.77
N ASP A 217 5.64 11.04 2.76
CA ASP A 217 6.06 11.78 3.94
C ASP A 217 4.87 12.41 4.67
N GLU A 218 5.14 12.93 5.88
CA GLU A 218 4.13 13.58 6.72
C GLU A 218 3.53 14.86 6.11
N SER A 219 4.18 15.42 5.09
CA SER A 219 3.70 16.60 4.36
C SER A 219 2.68 16.27 3.26
N GLY A 220 2.43 14.98 3.01
CA GLY A 220 1.62 14.51 1.88
C GLY A 220 2.36 14.50 0.56
N MET A 221 3.69 14.67 0.55
CA MET A 221 4.51 14.46 -0.63
C MET A 221 4.94 12.99 -0.75
N THR A 222 4.96 12.49 -1.96
CA THR A 222 5.42 11.14 -2.27
C THR A 222 6.74 11.21 -3.03
N VAL A 223 7.75 10.51 -2.56
CA VAL A 223 9.02 10.36 -3.27
C VAL A 223 9.04 9.00 -3.95
N LEU A 224 9.31 8.99 -5.24
CA LEU A 224 9.53 7.78 -6.02
C LEU A 224 11.02 7.61 -6.23
N SER A 225 11.57 6.50 -5.75
CA SER A 225 13.00 6.16 -5.83
C SER A 225 13.21 4.82 -6.52
N THR A 226 14.30 4.70 -7.26
CA THR A 226 14.75 3.47 -7.94
C THR A 226 16.01 2.87 -7.33
N TRP A 227 16.29 3.16 -6.06
CA TRP A 227 17.47 2.62 -5.35
C TRP A 227 18.82 3.02 -5.97
N GLY A 228 18.94 4.28 -6.37
CA GLY A 228 20.17 4.85 -6.92
C GLY A 228 20.26 4.82 -8.45
N GLU A 229 19.33 4.17 -9.14
CA GLU A 229 19.23 4.27 -10.59
C GLU A 229 18.39 5.50 -10.99
N LYS A 230 18.89 6.28 -11.93
CA LYS A 230 18.10 7.38 -12.48
C LYS A 230 17.13 6.82 -13.52
N PRO A 231 15.81 7.05 -13.40
CA PRO A 231 14.88 6.64 -14.43
C PRO A 231 15.28 7.19 -15.80
N ALA A 232 15.29 6.35 -16.83
CA ALA A 232 15.62 6.79 -18.18
C ALA A 232 14.61 7.84 -18.69
N GLU A 233 15.02 8.69 -19.63
CA GLU A 233 14.18 9.81 -20.10
C GLU A 233 12.92 9.34 -20.84
N ASP A 234 12.96 8.17 -21.43
CA ASP A 234 11.85 7.54 -22.16
C ASP A 234 10.91 6.76 -21.27
N TRP A 235 11.23 6.59 -19.97
CA TRP A 235 10.34 5.89 -19.05
C TRP A 235 9.04 6.68 -18.82
N GLY A 236 7.96 5.91 -18.68
CA GLY A 236 6.66 6.42 -18.27
C GLY A 236 6.42 6.27 -16.76
N LEU A 237 5.46 7.02 -16.27
CA LEU A 237 4.86 6.84 -14.94
C LEU A 237 3.47 6.25 -15.12
N ARG A 238 3.22 5.10 -14.48
CA ARG A 238 1.91 4.47 -14.38
C ARG A 238 1.36 4.69 -12.97
N ILE A 239 0.12 5.12 -12.89
CA ILE A 239 -0.62 5.28 -11.63
C ILE A 239 -1.80 4.33 -11.66
N ASN A 240 -1.80 3.36 -10.77
CA ASN A 240 -2.86 2.38 -10.64
C ASN A 240 -3.85 2.82 -9.56
N LEU A 241 -5.15 2.80 -9.91
CA LEU A 241 -6.22 3.35 -9.08
C LEU A 241 -7.20 2.27 -8.64
N LYS A 242 -7.66 2.36 -7.40
CA LYS A 242 -8.76 1.54 -6.88
C LYS A 242 -10.09 2.16 -7.31
N THR A 243 -10.81 1.47 -8.17
CA THR A 243 -12.17 1.81 -8.56
C THR A 243 -13.15 0.74 -8.04
N PRO A 244 -14.44 1.00 -7.97
CA PRO A 244 -15.42 -0.03 -7.60
C PRO A 244 -15.37 -1.29 -8.47
N LYS A 245 -14.91 -1.19 -9.73
CA LYS A 245 -14.78 -2.32 -10.65
C LYS A 245 -13.51 -3.12 -10.46
N THR A 246 -12.44 -2.50 -9.96
CA THR A 246 -11.16 -3.19 -9.73
C THR A 246 -11.12 -3.95 -8.42
N ILE A 247 -12.08 -3.75 -7.53
CA ILE A 247 -12.16 -4.44 -6.24
C ILE A 247 -13.25 -5.51 -6.32
N VAL A 248 -12.82 -6.76 -6.31
CA VAL A 248 -13.70 -7.92 -6.23
C VAL A 248 -13.75 -8.40 -4.79
N ARG A 249 -14.97 -8.58 -4.26
CA ARG A 249 -15.20 -8.95 -2.86
C ARG A 249 -15.76 -10.36 -2.76
N HIS A 250 -15.22 -11.13 -1.83
CA HIS A 250 -15.69 -12.47 -1.49
C HIS A 250 -15.83 -12.58 0.02
N THR A 251 -17.02 -12.90 0.49
CA THR A 251 -17.22 -13.27 1.88
C THR A 251 -16.88 -14.75 2.07
N PHE A 252 -16.32 -15.10 3.22
CA PHE A 252 -16.04 -16.48 3.56
C PHE A 252 -16.47 -16.77 5.01
N LYS A 253 -16.85 -18.01 5.24
CA LYS A 253 -17.10 -18.55 6.57
C LYS A 253 -16.64 -20.01 6.60
N LEU A 254 -15.68 -20.27 7.46
CA LEU A 254 -15.17 -21.62 7.73
C LEU A 254 -15.55 -22.02 9.16
N THR A 255 -15.91 -23.27 9.34
CA THR A 255 -16.24 -23.82 10.66
C THR A 255 -15.43 -25.08 10.91
N ASP A 256 -15.14 -25.34 12.16
CA ASP A 256 -14.51 -26.57 12.65
C ASP A 256 -13.17 -26.90 11.96
N VAL A 257 -12.34 -25.87 11.70
CA VAL A 257 -11.00 -26.04 11.12
C VAL A 257 -10.08 -26.66 12.16
N THR A 258 -9.65 -27.90 11.91
CA THR A 258 -8.76 -28.64 12.84
C THR A 258 -7.42 -27.94 13.01
N LEU A 259 -6.98 -27.84 14.26
CA LEU A 259 -5.64 -27.34 14.61
C LEU A 259 -4.61 -28.46 14.50
N PRO A 260 -3.34 -28.14 14.16
CA PRO A 260 -2.25 -29.12 14.11
C PRO A 260 -1.88 -29.66 15.49
#